data_97a26e95a4f15804daca2a557689e51b
#
_entry.id   97a26e95a4f15804daca2a557689e51b
#
_cell.length_a   1.000
_cell.length_b   1.000
_cell.length_c   1.000
_cell.angle_alpha   90.00
_cell.angle_beta   90.00
_cell.angle_gamma   90.00
#
_symmetry.space_group_name_H-M   'P 1'
#
loop_
_entity.id
_entity.type
_entity.pdbx_description
1 polymer ?
#
loop_
_entity_poly.entity_id
_entity_poly.type
_entity_poly.pdbx_seq_one_letter_code
_entity_poly.pdbx_strand_id
1 'polypeptide(L)'
;MQVQCSACPQTMLIPHSCGHRHCPHCQHHESQQWLERQLQKQVPAEYFLLTFTLPAEFRPLARAHQAVVYDALMRCSWETLRTFAGNDRQLQGTPGAIAVLHTNTRRLDYHPHVHLLMPAAAVDGTRKRWRTKQPGKGKRPYLFNHTALACVFRAKMLAAISAAGLSLPERHPVEWVVDCKSVGTGAKAHITLGRYLYRGVIS
;
A
#
# COMPACT_ATOMS: atom_id res chain seq x y z
N MET A 1 30.23 18.28 3.77
CA MET A 1 30.12 19.26 4.87
C MET A 1 30.82 18.68 6.08
N GLN A 2 31.68 19.45 6.70
CA GLN A 2 32.29 19.07 7.97
C GLN A 2 31.40 19.59 9.12
N VAL A 3 31.02 18.69 10.00
CA VAL A 3 30.25 19.05 11.23
C VAL A 3 31.08 18.70 12.44
N GLN A 4 30.96 19.52 13.48
CA GLN A 4 31.62 19.31 14.76
C GLN A 4 30.57 19.06 15.83
N CYS A 5 30.84 18.12 16.74
CA CYS A 5 29.96 17.87 17.85
C CYS A 5 30.01 19.11 18.82
N SER A 6 28.83 19.52 19.28
CA SER A 6 28.74 20.64 20.24
C SER A 6 29.23 20.28 21.66
N ALA A 7 29.32 18.99 21.96
CA ALA A 7 29.67 18.48 23.29
C ALA A 7 31.10 17.92 23.39
N CYS A 8 31.82 17.72 22.25
CA CYS A 8 33.19 17.21 22.26
C CYS A 8 33.95 17.65 20.99
N PRO A 9 35.29 17.53 20.92
CA PRO A 9 36.12 18.00 19.80
C PRO A 9 35.96 17.11 18.55
N GLN A 10 35.09 16.13 18.54
CA GLN A 10 34.96 15.23 17.44
C GLN A 10 34.34 15.91 16.21
N THR A 11 34.95 15.72 15.06
CA THR A 11 34.48 16.20 13.76
C THR A 11 34.14 15.02 12.88
N MET A 12 33.09 15.17 12.05
CA MET A 12 32.64 14.18 11.09
C MET A 12 32.40 14.85 9.73
N LEU A 13 32.76 14.14 8.67
CA LEU A 13 32.40 14.54 7.31
C LEU A 13 31.06 13.94 6.97
N ILE A 14 30.06 14.79 6.75
CA ILE A 14 28.73 14.38 6.28
C ILE A 14 28.63 14.74 4.80
N PRO A 15 28.29 13.75 3.92
CA PRO A 15 28.07 14.06 2.52
C PRO A 15 26.90 15.02 2.35
N HIS A 16 26.99 15.94 1.41
CA HIS A 16 25.90 16.82 1.06
C HIS A 16 24.75 16.02 0.44
N SER A 17 23.54 16.22 0.97
CA SER A 17 22.32 15.74 0.30
C SER A 17 21.95 16.71 -0.81
N CYS A 18 21.79 16.22 -2.04
CA CYS A 18 21.26 17.03 -3.12
C CYS A 18 19.72 17.08 -3.13
N GLY A 19 19.05 16.29 -2.25
CA GLY A 19 17.60 16.19 -2.15
C GLY A 19 16.92 15.67 -3.42
N HIS A 20 17.67 15.29 -4.42
CA HIS A 20 17.10 14.92 -5.72
C HIS A 20 16.54 13.49 -5.68
N ARG A 21 15.29 13.32 -6.14
CA ARG A 21 14.57 12.03 -6.13
C ARG A 21 15.23 10.91 -6.95
N HIS A 22 16.16 11.23 -7.83
CA HIS A 22 16.92 10.25 -8.60
C HIS A 22 18.36 10.05 -8.09
N CYS A 23 18.75 10.72 -7.01
CA CYS A 23 20.06 10.51 -6.40
C CYS A 23 20.05 9.22 -5.56
N PRO A 24 20.81 8.18 -5.94
CA PRO A 24 20.79 6.92 -5.20
C PRO A 24 21.28 7.06 -3.76
N HIS A 25 22.16 8.02 -3.48
CA HIS A 25 22.68 8.28 -2.15
C HIS A 25 21.59 8.89 -1.24
N CYS A 26 20.93 9.96 -1.70
CA CYS A 26 19.85 10.61 -0.93
C CYS A 26 18.66 9.68 -0.74
N GLN A 27 18.25 8.98 -1.77
CA GLN A 27 17.15 8.01 -1.70
C GLN A 27 17.45 6.84 -0.78
N HIS A 28 18.69 6.35 -0.74
CA HIS A 28 19.06 5.27 0.16
C HIS A 28 18.87 5.69 1.62
N HIS A 29 19.36 6.87 1.99
CA HIS A 29 19.23 7.39 3.35
C HIS A 29 17.75 7.56 3.77
N GLU A 30 16.95 8.22 2.94
CA GLU A 30 15.52 8.40 3.19
C GLU A 30 14.75 7.07 3.27
N SER A 31 15.08 6.13 2.39
CA SER A 31 14.51 4.79 2.39
C SER A 31 14.83 4.02 3.67
N GLN A 32 16.07 4.11 4.16
CA GLN A 32 16.47 3.48 5.42
C GLN A 32 15.75 4.08 6.61
N GLN A 33 15.70 5.41 6.72
CA GLN A 33 14.99 6.08 7.80
C GLN A 33 13.48 5.76 7.79
N TRP A 34 12.88 5.69 6.60
CA TRP A 34 11.47 5.29 6.47
C TRP A 34 11.28 3.85 6.97
N LEU A 35 12.14 2.92 6.52
CA LEU A 35 12.09 1.51 6.91
C LEU A 35 12.22 1.34 8.43
N GLU A 36 13.19 1.99 9.04
CA GLU A 36 13.37 1.96 10.50
C GLU A 36 12.11 2.42 11.23
N ARG A 37 11.52 3.56 10.81
CA ARG A 37 10.27 4.06 11.39
C ARG A 37 9.10 3.08 11.22
N GLN A 38 9.02 2.36 10.08
CA GLN A 38 7.95 1.37 9.89
C GLN A 38 8.18 0.11 10.73
N LEU A 39 9.40 -0.35 10.84
CA LEU A 39 9.74 -1.52 11.66
C LEU A 39 9.47 -1.28 13.15
N GLN A 40 9.73 -0.06 13.64
CA GLN A 40 9.38 0.32 15.03
C GLN A 40 7.87 0.31 15.31
N LYS A 41 7.04 0.52 14.27
CA LYS A 41 5.58 0.46 14.37
C LYS A 41 5.02 -0.93 14.10
N GLN A 42 5.89 -1.90 13.82
CA GLN A 42 5.48 -3.26 13.52
C GLN A 42 4.83 -3.90 14.73
N VAL A 43 3.68 -4.51 14.52
CA VAL A 43 2.92 -5.21 15.56
C VAL A 43 3.11 -6.72 15.46
N PRO A 44 2.99 -7.47 16.56
CA PRO A 44 3.19 -8.93 16.60
C PRO A 44 1.98 -9.66 15.99
N ALA A 45 1.83 -9.57 14.67
CA ALA A 45 0.78 -10.25 13.92
C ALA A 45 1.33 -10.72 12.57
N GLU A 46 0.64 -11.65 11.93
CA GLU A 46 0.92 -12.03 10.55
C GLU A 46 0.51 -10.89 9.62
N TYR A 47 1.35 -10.56 8.64
CA TYR A 47 1.10 -9.50 7.68
C TYR A 47 0.63 -10.06 6.35
N PHE A 48 -0.22 -9.29 5.69
CA PHE A 48 -0.76 -9.59 4.37
C PHE A 48 -0.47 -8.44 3.41
N LEU A 49 -0.03 -8.81 2.23
CA LEU A 49 0.08 -7.89 1.09
C LEU A 49 -1.16 -8.07 0.23
N LEU A 50 -1.95 -7.01 0.14
CA LEU A 50 -3.11 -6.95 -0.73
C LEU A 50 -2.78 -6.09 -1.94
N THR A 51 -3.21 -6.55 -3.13
CA THR A 51 -2.98 -5.83 -4.39
C THR A 51 -4.32 -5.59 -5.07
N PHE A 52 -4.70 -4.33 -5.20
CA PHE A 52 -5.89 -3.89 -5.89
C PHE A 52 -5.52 -3.36 -7.27
N THR A 53 -5.97 -4.04 -8.30
CA THR A 53 -5.54 -3.78 -9.68
C THR A 53 -6.66 -3.12 -10.48
N LEU A 54 -6.31 -2.03 -11.18
CA LEU A 54 -7.20 -1.40 -12.15
C LEU A 54 -7.17 -2.18 -13.47
N PRO A 55 -8.33 -2.63 -14.01
CA PRO A 55 -8.38 -3.34 -15.28
C PRO A 55 -7.81 -2.55 -16.45
N ALA A 56 -7.35 -3.26 -17.48
CA ALA A 56 -6.68 -2.66 -18.64
C ALA A 56 -7.55 -1.62 -19.36
N GLU A 57 -8.85 -1.87 -19.42
CA GLU A 57 -9.84 -1.03 -20.07
C GLU A 57 -9.96 0.37 -19.44
N PHE A 58 -9.58 0.50 -18.16
CA PHE A 58 -9.57 1.78 -17.44
C PHE A 58 -8.25 2.55 -17.61
N ARG A 59 -7.22 1.97 -18.23
CA ARG A 59 -5.91 2.64 -18.37
C ARG A 59 -5.95 3.93 -19.18
N PRO A 60 -6.71 4.03 -20.30
CA PRO A 60 -6.88 5.30 -21.01
C PRO A 60 -7.50 6.37 -20.14
N LEU A 61 -8.57 6.04 -19.39
CA LEU A 61 -9.21 6.94 -18.45
C LEU A 61 -8.24 7.40 -17.35
N ALA A 62 -7.47 6.45 -16.78
CA ALA A 62 -6.48 6.75 -15.75
C ALA A 62 -5.35 7.65 -16.27
N ARG A 63 -4.94 7.53 -17.53
CA ARG A 63 -3.93 8.42 -18.14
C ARG A 63 -4.47 9.84 -18.33
N ALA A 64 -5.72 9.97 -18.76
CA ALA A 64 -6.34 11.26 -19.00
C ALA A 64 -6.67 12.01 -17.67
N HIS A 65 -7.01 11.27 -16.62
CA HIS A 65 -7.49 11.81 -15.34
C HIS A 65 -6.74 11.24 -14.13
N GLN A 66 -5.39 11.30 -14.16
CA GLN A 66 -4.52 10.66 -13.18
C GLN A 66 -4.88 11.00 -11.73
N ALA A 67 -5.01 12.29 -11.40
CA ALA A 67 -5.28 12.71 -10.03
C ALA A 67 -6.58 12.10 -9.48
N VAL A 68 -7.65 12.16 -10.26
CA VAL A 68 -8.97 11.66 -9.86
C VAL A 68 -8.98 10.13 -9.73
N VAL A 69 -8.43 9.43 -10.72
CA VAL A 69 -8.44 7.97 -10.74
C VAL A 69 -7.50 7.38 -9.70
N TYR A 70 -6.34 8.00 -9.47
CA TYR A 70 -5.38 7.52 -8.44
C TYR A 70 -5.91 7.76 -7.02
N ASP A 71 -6.54 8.93 -6.77
CA ASP A 71 -7.22 9.18 -5.50
C ASP A 71 -8.34 8.16 -5.26
N ALA A 72 -9.20 7.94 -6.24
CA ALA A 72 -10.25 6.94 -6.18
C ALA A 72 -9.68 5.54 -5.93
N LEU A 73 -8.59 5.15 -6.60
CA LEU A 73 -7.93 3.86 -6.46
C LEU A 73 -7.41 3.66 -5.03
N MET A 74 -6.71 4.66 -4.48
CA MET A 74 -6.20 4.62 -3.10
C MET A 74 -7.35 4.56 -2.09
N ARG A 75 -8.33 5.45 -2.20
CA ARG A 75 -9.47 5.57 -1.29
C ARG A 75 -10.34 4.33 -1.32
N CYS A 76 -10.76 3.86 -2.50
CA CYS A 76 -11.62 2.68 -2.62
C CYS A 76 -10.94 1.40 -2.14
N SER A 77 -9.64 1.23 -2.36
CA SER A 77 -8.87 0.11 -1.81
C SER A 77 -8.89 0.12 -0.29
N TRP A 78 -8.61 1.27 0.33
CA TRP A 78 -8.64 1.44 1.78
C TRP A 78 -10.03 1.24 2.37
N GLU A 79 -11.06 1.84 1.79
CA GLU A 79 -12.44 1.68 2.23
C GLU A 79 -12.94 0.24 2.11
N THR A 80 -12.49 -0.51 1.10
CA THR A 80 -12.78 -1.93 0.96
C THR A 80 -12.21 -2.70 2.15
N LEU A 81 -10.94 -2.48 2.50
CA LEU A 81 -10.34 -3.12 3.67
C LEU A 81 -11.01 -2.75 4.98
N ARG A 82 -11.37 -1.49 5.18
CA ARG A 82 -12.11 -1.05 6.36
C ARG A 82 -13.46 -1.76 6.49
N THR A 83 -14.19 -1.90 5.38
CA THR A 83 -15.46 -2.62 5.34
C THR A 83 -15.28 -4.07 5.77
N PHE A 84 -14.27 -4.76 5.20
CA PHE A 84 -14.01 -6.15 5.53
C PHE A 84 -13.54 -6.34 6.98
N ALA A 85 -12.64 -5.49 7.46
CA ALA A 85 -12.16 -5.56 8.85
C ALA A 85 -13.28 -5.27 9.87
N GLY A 86 -14.16 -4.31 9.58
CA GLY A 86 -15.30 -3.99 10.43
C GLY A 86 -16.34 -5.11 10.52
N ASN A 87 -16.57 -5.81 9.42
CA ASN A 87 -17.52 -6.91 9.32
C ASN A 87 -16.94 -8.28 9.72
N ASP A 88 -15.63 -8.38 9.86
CA ASP A 88 -14.97 -9.64 10.24
C ASP A 88 -15.16 -9.93 11.74
N ARG A 89 -15.67 -11.12 12.06
CA ARG A 89 -16.01 -11.50 13.46
C ARG A 89 -14.83 -11.48 14.42
N GLN A 90 -13.60 -11.69 13.91
CA GLN A 90 -12.38 -11.70 14.75
C GLN A 90 -11.80 -10.30 14.89
N LEU A 91 -11.84 -9.47 13.84
CA LEU A 91 -11.27 -8.13 13.82
C LEU A 91 -12.22 -7.08 14.43
N GLN A 92 -13.41 -6.89 13.86
CA GLN A 92 -14.44 -5.94 14.33
C GLN A 92 -13.85 -4.60 14.80
N GLY A 93 -12.97 -4.01 14.01
CA GLY A 93 -12.25 -2.81 14.42
C GLY A 93 -11.65 -2.04 13.24
N THR A 94 -10.93 -0.99 13.56
CA THR A 94 -10.22 -0.18 12.57
C THR A 94 -8.87 -0.83 12.26
N PRO A 95 -8.63 -1.27 11.01
CA PRO A 95 -7.34 -1.81 10.59
C PRO A 95 -6.31 -0.69 10.43
N GLY A 96 -5.03 -1.05 10.45
CA GLY A 96 -3.93 -0.21 9.99
C GLY A 96 -3.30 -0.80 8.74
N ALA A 97 -2.86 0.03 7.80
CA ALA A 97 -2.13 -0.43 6.63
C ALA A 97 -1.18 0.65 6.09
N ILE A 98 -0.16 0.18 5.35
CA ILE A 98 0.67 1.04 4.50
C ILE A 98 0.20 0.83 3.08
N ALA A 99 -0.22 1.90 2.41
CA ALA A 99 -0.68 1.87 1.03
C ALA A 99 0.34 2.54 0.11
N VAL A 100 0.64 1.92 -1.02
CA VAL A 100 1.56 2.44 -2.03
C VAL A 100 0.95 2.28 -3.41
N LEU A 101 0.82 3.39 -4.13
CA LEU A 101 0.39 3.40 -5.53
C LEU A 101 1.56 3.01 -6.44
N HIS A 102 1.34 2.04 -7.30
CA HIS A 102 2.22 1.70 -8.39
C HIS A 102 1.52 1.97 -9.72
N THR A 103 2.23 2.58 -10.65
CA THR A 103 1.67 2.94 -11.97
C THR A 103 2.18 2.05 -13.10
N ASN A 104 3.23 1.28 -12.84
CA ASN A 104 3.88 0.47 -13.87
C ASN A 104 4.15 -0.97 -13.39
N THR A 105 4.15 -1.90 -14.32
CA THR A 105 4.66 -3.26 -14.12
C THR A 105 6.20 -3.26 -14.05
N ARG A 106 6.80 -4.42 -13.75
CA ARG A 106 8.25 -4.60 -13.84
C ARG A 106 8.81 -4.40 -15.26
N ARG A 107 7.95 -4.53 -16.30
CA ARG A 107 8.28 -4.30 -17.71
C ARG A 107 8.03 -2.85 -18.14
N LEU A 108 7.71 -1.97 -17.19
CA LEU A 108 7.37 -0.57 -17.41
C LEU A 108 6.04 -0.33 -18.14
N ASP A 109 5.22 -1.37 -18.34
CA ASP A 109 3.87 -1.18 -18.88
C ASP A 109 3.01 -0.39 -17.88
N TYR A 110 2.25 0.55 -18.37
CA TYR A 110 1.34 1.33 -17.55
C TYR A 110 0.23 0.45 -16.98
N HIS A 111 0.22 0.30 -15.66
CA HIS A 111 -0.64 -0.63 -14.94
C HIS A 111 -0.91 -0.13 -13.52
N PRO A 112 -1.81 0.85 -13.34
CA PRO A 112 -2.11 1.38 -12.02
C PRO A 112 -2.67 0.31 -11.07
N HIS A 113 -2.06 0.19 -9.91
CA HIS A 113 -2.47 -0.72 -8.86
C HIS A 113 -1.98 -0.22 -7.50
N VAL A 114 -2.67 -0.61 -6.44
CA VAL A 114 -2.31 -0.26 -5.06
C VAL A 114 -1.88 -1.50 -4.31
N HIS A 115 -0.72 -1.43 -3.69
CA HIS A 115 -0.31 -2.39 -2.69
C HIS A 115 -0.66 -1.87 -1.29
N LEU A 116 -1.33 -2.70 -0.50
CA LEU A 116 -1.58 -2.43 0.91
C LEU A 116 -0.93 -3.53 1.75
N LEU A 117 -0.03 -3.14 2.63
CA LEU A 117 0.55 -4.03 3.62
C LEU A 117 -0.17 -3.81 4.94
N MET A 118 -0.89 -4.83 5.43
CA MET A 118 -1.61 -4.74 6.69
C MET A 118 -1.34 -5.95 7.59
N PRO A 119 -1.29 -5.78 8.92
CA PRO A 119 -1.31 -6.88 9.85
C PRO A 119 -2.70 -7.54 9.89
N ALA A 120 -2.78 -8.82 10.20
CA ALA A 120 -4.02 -9.51 10.53
C ALA A 120 -4.56 -9.07 11.89
N ALA A 121 -4.76 -7.75 12.03
CA ALA A 121 -5.09 -7.12 13.29
C ALA A 121 -5.87 -5.82 13.08
N ALA A 122 -6.63 -5.43 14.11
CA ALA A 122 -7.40 -4.19 14.13
C ALA A 122 -7.52 -3.67 15.57
N VAL A 123 -7.82 -2.38 15.70
CA VAL A 123 -8.09 -1.74 17.00
C VAL A 123 -9.60 -1.57 17.17
N ASP A 124 -10.14 -2.20 18.20
CA ASP A 124 -11.48 -1.91 18.69
C ASP A 124 -11.43 -0.61 19.51
N GLY A 125 -11.78 0.49 18.88
CA GLY A 125 -11.70 1.83 19.49
C GLY A 125 -12.64 2.01 20.67
N THR A 126 -13.79 1.33 20.67
CA THR A 126 -14.78 1.39 21.74
C THR A 126 -14.30 0.70 23.01
N ARG A 127 -13.71 -0.50 22.86
CA ARG A 127 -13.20 -1.29 23.99
C ARG A 127 -11.73 -1.05 24.28
N LYS A 128 -11.06 -0.21 23.47
CA LYS A 128 -9.59 0.06 23.53
C LYS A 128 -8.78 -1.23 23.52
N ARG A 129 -9.19 -2.18 22.69
CA ARG A 129 -8.58 -3.52 22.59
C ARG A 129 -7.94 -3.73 21.24
N TRP A 130 -6.78 -4.34 21.26
CA TRP A 130 -6.14 -4.92 20.08
C TRP A 130 -6.78 -6.29 19.78
N ARG A 131 -7.15 -6.53 18.54
CA ARG A 131 -7.75 -7.78 18.05
C ARG A 131 -6.91 -8.32 16.92
N THR A 132 -6.68 -9.63 16.93
CA THR A 132 -5.95 -10.33 15.88
C THR A 132 -6.84 -11.38 15.24
N LYS A 133 -6.62 -11.61 13.96
CA LYS A 133 -7.28 -12.69 13.24
C LYS A 133 -6.27 -13.79 12.92
N GLN A 134 -6.68 -15.04 13.19
CA GLN A 134 -5.93 -16.20 12.72
C GLN A 134 -6.25 -16.40 11.23
N PRO A 135 -5.25 -16.43 10.35
CA PRO A 135 -5.47 -16.70 8.94
C PRO A 135 -6.09 -18.08 8.75
N GLY A 136 -6.87 -18.22 7.65
CA GLY A 136 -7.44 -19.51 7.29
C GLY A 136 -6.36 -20.59 7.09
N LYS A 137 -6.61 -21.79 7.57
CA LYS A 137 -5.69 -22.94 7.40
C LYS A 137 -5.71 -23.37 5.93
N GLY A 138 -4.53 -23.50 5.31
CA GLY A 138 -4.40 -23.96 3.93
C GLY A 138 -3.01 -23.69 3.35
N LYS A 139 -2.75 -24.23 2.15
CA LYS A 139 -1.46 -24.02 1.45
C LYS A 139 -1.17 -22.55 1.13
N ARG A 140 -2.20 -21.70 1.07
CA ARG A 140 -2.10 -20.25 0.86
C ARG A 140 -3.04 -19.54 1.84
N PRO A 141 -2.58 -19.21 3.04
CA PRO A 141 -3.39 -18.48 3.99
C PRO A 141 -3.77 -17.10 3.42
N TYR A 142 -5.03 -16.72 3.57
CA TYR A 142 -5.56 -15.42 3.15
C TYR A 142 -6.29 -14.75 4.31
N LEU A 143 -6.22 -13.43 4.36
CA LEU A 143 -6.91 -12.65 5.38
C LEU A 143 -8.39 -12.49 5.07
N PHE A 144 -8.70 -12.17 3.80
CA PHE A 144 -10.05 -11.99 3.29
C PHE A 144 -10.22 -12.71 1.95
N ASN A 145 -11.46 -13.09 1.63
CA ASN A 145 -11.79 -13.73 0.36
C ASN A 145 -11.51 -12.78 -0.82
N HIS A 146 -10.72 -13.23 -1.78
CA HIS A 146 -10.26 -12.43 -2.92
C HIS A 146 -11.43 -11.97 -3.81
N THR A 147 -12.35 -12.88 -4.13
CA THR A 147 -13.51 -12.58 -4.99
C THR A 147 -14.42 -11.55 -4.32
N ALA A 148 -14.67 -11.71 -3.02
CA ALA A 148 -15.50 -10.77 -2.28
C ALA A 148 -14.83 -9.37 -2.20
N LEU A 149 -13.50 -9.30 -1.96
CA LEU A 149 -12.74 -8.06 -2.02
C LEU A 149 -12.88 -7.39 -3.39
N ALA A 150 -12.71 -8.17 -4.47
CA ALA A 150 -12.77 -7.68 -5.83
C ALA A 150 -14.17 -7.12 -6.19
N CYS A 151 -15.25 -7.80 -5.77
CA CYS A 151 -16.62 -7.32 -5.99
C CYS A 151 -16.88 -5.97 -5.31
N VAL A 152 -16.50 -5.85 -4.02
CA VAL A 152 -16.72 -4.60 -3.26
C VAL A 152 -15.83 -3.47 -3.79
N PHE A 153 -14.57 -3.77 -4.08
CA PHE A 153 -13.64 -2.80 -4.67
C PHE A 153 -14.14 -2.28 -6.03
N ARG A 154 -14.59 -3.19 -6.93
CA ARG A 154 -15.18 -2.83 -8.22
C ARG A 154 -16.36 -1.88 -8.04
N ALA A 155 -17.31 -2.23 -7.19
CA ALA A 155 -18.50 -1.40 -6.95
C ALA A 155 -18.12 0.01 -6.48
N LYS A 156 -17.19 0.12 -5.53
CA LYS A 156 -16.71 1.41 -5.01
C LYS A 156 -15.99 2.22 -6.10
N MET A 157 -15.13 1.58 -6.91
CA MET A 157 -14.40 2.24 -7.99
C MET A 157 -15.34 2.79 -9.06
N LEU A 158 -16.31 1.98 -9.53
CA LEU A 158 -17.28 2.42 -10.53
C LEU A 158 -18.10 3.61 -10.01
N ALA A 159 -18.57 3.53 -8.78
CA ALA A 159 -19.31 4.63 -8.14
C ALA A 159 -18.44 5.89 -8.00
N ALA A 160 -17.18 5.76 -7.60
CA ALA A 160 -16.27 6.90 -7.44
C ALA A 160 -15.95 7.59 -8.77
N ILE A 161 -15.73 6.83 -9.85
CA ILE A 161 -15.46 7.36 -11.20
C ILE A 161 -16.71 8.10 -11.72
N SER A 162 -17.90 7.51 -11.59
CA SER A 162 -19.16 8.13 -11.99
C SER A 162 -19.46 9.39 -11.18
N ALA A 163 -19.23 9.36 -9.86
CA ALA A 163 -19.43 10.53 -8.99
C ALA A 163 -18.47 11.69 -9.31
N ALA A 164 -17.31 11.39 -9.90
CA ALA A 164 -16.38 12.40 -10.41
C ALA A 164 -16.78 12.97 -11.79
N GLY A 165 -17.92 12.58 -12.34
CA GLY A 165 -18.40 13.02 -13.66
C GLY A 165 -17.65 12.40 -14.84
N LEU A 166 -16.89 11.32 -14.61
CA LEU A 166 -16.14 10.63 -15.65
C LEU A 166 -16.96 9.48 -16.26
N SER A 167 -16.91 9.37 -17.58
CA SER A 167 -17.56 8.26 -18.30
C SER A 167 -16.79 6.95 -18.08
N LEU A 168 -17.51 5.89 -17.75
CA LEU A 168 -16.94 4.55 -17.68
C LEU A 168 -16.61 4.03 -19.08
N PRO A 169 -15.58 3.16 -19.24
CA PRO A 169 -15.35 2.45 -20.49
C PRO A 169 -16.59 1.64 -20.90
N GLU A 170 -16.96 1.70 -22.18
CA GLU A 170 -18.15 0.96 -22.72
C GLU A 170 -18.08 -0.52 -22.43
N ARG A 171 -16.88 -1.09 -22.53
CA ARG A 171 -16.61 -2.49 -22.19
C ARG A 171 -15.58 -2.55 -21.08
N HIS A 172 -15.92 -3.19 -20.00
CA HIS A 172 -15.00 -3.49 -18.90
C HIS A 172 -15.37 -4.84 -18.25
N PRO A 173 -14.39 -5.54 -17.67
CA PRO A 173 -14.64 -6.87 -17.11
C PRO A 173 -15.60 -6.79 -15.92
N VAL A 174 -16.44 -7.81 -15.81
CA VAL A 174 -17.31 -8.02 -14.63
C VAL A 174 -16.49 -8.46 -13.44
N GLU A 175 -15.46 -9.25 -13.67
CA GLU A 175 -14.54 -9.74 -12.65
C GLU A 175 -13.27 -8.87 -12.60
N TRP A 176 -12.99 -8.32 -11.43
CA TRP A 176 -11.77 -7.58 -11.15
C TRP A 176 -10.80 -8.44 -10.34
N VAL A 177 -9.54 -8.06 -10.33
CA VAL A 177 -8.49 -8.83 -9.64
C VAL A 177 -8.06 -8.10 -8.38
N VAL A 178 -8.21 -8.79 -7.25
CA VAL A 178 -7.60 -8.42 -5.98
C VAL A 178 -6.84 -9.63 -5.47
N ASP A 179 -5.56 -9.47 -5.15
CA ASP A 179 -4.74 -10.50 -4.51
C ASP A 179 -4.61 -10.20 -3.01
N CYS A 180 -4.56 -11.27 -2.18
CA CYS A 180 -4.37 -11.17 -0.74
C CYS A 180 -3.44 -12.32 -0.32
N LYS A 181 -2.21 -11.99 0.03
CA LYS A 181 -1.13 -12.96 0.21
C LYS A 181 -0.46 -12.76 1.55
N SER A 182 -0.28 -13.83 2.32
CA SER A 182 0.55 -13.81 3.53
C SER A 182 2.01 -13.49 3.18
N VAL A 183 2.61 -12.62 4.00
CA VAL A 183 4.02 -12.22 3.91
C VAL A 183 4.75 -12.40 5.26
N GLY A 184 4.22 -13.26 6.10
CA GLY A 184 4.78 -13.58 7.41
C GLY A 184 4.79 -12.38 8.34
N THR A 185 5.93 -12.09 8.97
CA THR A 185 6.08 -10.93 9.89
C THR A 185 6.01 -9.58 9.18
N GLY A 186 5.97 -9.53 7.87
CA GLY A 186 5.92 -8.30 7.10
C GLY A 186 7.27 -7.60 6.88
N ALA A 187 8.33 -7.96 7.56
CA ALA A 187 9.63 -7.28 7.47
C ALA A 187 10.16 -7.20 6.01
N LYS A 188 10.14 -8.32 5.28
CA LYS A 188 10.54 -8.35 3.86
C LYS A 188 9.63 -7.49 2.97
N ALA A 189 8.35 -7.43 3.30
CA ALA A 189 7.39 -6.60 2.55
C ALA A 189 7.63 -5.12 2.80
N HIS A 190 7.93 -4.69 4.03
CA HIS A 190 8.33 -3.31 4.33
C HIS A 190 9.58 -2.90 3.55
N ILE A 191 10.60 -3.75 3.49
CA ILE A 191 11.82 -3.51 2.70
C ILE A 191 11.47 -3.33 1.22
N THR A 192 10.63 -4.21 0.68
CA THR A 192 10.22 -4.15 -0.72
C THR A 192 9.44 -2.87 -1.02
N LEU A 193 8.45 -2.52 -0.21
CA LEU A 193 7.67 -1.30 -0.37
C LEU A 193 8.52 -0.04 -0.22
N GLY A 194 9.44 0.01 0.76
CA GLY A 194 10.36 1.11 0.93
C GLY A 194 11.23 1.35 -0.30
N ARG A 195 11.73 0.29 -0.92
CA ARG A 195 12.49 0.39 -2.18
C ARG A 195 11.65 0.99 -3.31
N TYR A 196 10.36 0.71 -3.38
CA TYR A 196 9.48 1.29 -4.41
C TYR A 196 9.17 2.76 -4.15
N LEU A 197 8.98 3.16 -2.89
CA LEU A 197 8.69 4.55 -2.55
C LEU A 197 9.81 5.51 -2.94
N TYR A 198 11.06 5.04 -2.86
CA TYR A 198 12.26 5.87 -3.05
C TYR A 198 13.03 5.57 -4.35
N ARG A 199 12.63 4.59 -5.14
CA ARG A 199 13.22 4.38 -6.46
C ARG A 199 12.67 5.38 -7.47
N GLY A 200 13.58 6.13 -8.11
CA GLY A 200 13.25 6.81 -9.36
C GLY A 200 12.84 5.79 -10.43
N VAL A 201 11.92 6.18 -11.31
CA VAL A 201 11.38 5.31 -12.37
C VAL A 201 12.43 4.94 -13.41
N ILE A 202 13.57 5.64 -13.42
CA ILE A 202 14.66 5.44 -14.37
C ILE A 202 15.95 5.28 -13.58
N SER A 203 16.52 4.14 -13.68
CA SER A 203 17.93 3.86 -13.37
C SER A 203 18.68 3.76 -14.69
#